data_e63ab193de469bb803e1b1f152f98e56
#
_entry.id   e63ab193de469bb803e1b1f152f98e56
#
_cell.length_a   1.000
_cell.length_b   1.000
_cell.length_c   1.000
_cell.angle_alpha   90.00
_cell.angle_beta   90.00
_cell.angle_gamma   90.00
#
_symmetry.space_group_name_H-M   'P 1'
#
loop_
_entity.id
_entity.type
_entity.pdbx_description
1 polymer ?
#
loop_
_entity_poly.entity_id
_entity_poly.type
_entity_poly.pdbx_seq_one_letter_code
_entity_poly.pdbx_strand_id
1 'polypeptide(L)'
;MKPIQLAGCVIVDEQERVLLLHRSTEKHSHWELPGGKIEAGETAEIAAVREMHEELGVSVRIIKGLGDCAFSDGGKDYGYQWFHAEIIGGQPTICEPDIHDDLDYMDLDDMMGSSLSANMQILLEKFWSSEVVL
;
A
#
# COMPACT_ATOMS: atom_id res chain seq x y z
N MET A 1 0.35 2.83 24.55
CA MET A 1 0.42 3.74 23.39
C MET A 1 -0.59 3.33 22.35
N LYS A 2 -1.18 4.32 21.69
CA LYS A 2 -2.10 4.03 20.59
C LYS A 2 -1.29 3.61 19.37
N PRO A 3 -1.76 2.61 18.59
CA PRO A 3 -1.13 2.25 17.33
C PRO A 3 -1.09 3.42 16.35
N ILE A 4 -0.04 3.47 15.55
CA ILE A 4 0.07 4.43 14.46
C ILE A 4 -0.88 3.97 13.35
N GLN A 5 -1.76 4.84 12.88
CA GLN A 5 -2.75 4.50 11.86
C GLN A 5 -2.26 4.84 10.47
N LEU A 6 -2.33 3.87 9.58
CA LEU A 6 -1.88 3.96 8.20
C LEU A 6 -3.03 3.61 7.25
N ALA A 7 -2.94 4.09 6.03
CA ALA A 7 -3.87 3.76 4.96
C ALA A 7 -3.15 3.70 3.63
N GLY A 8 -3.57 2.80 2.76
CA GLY A 8 -2.99 2.68 1.43
C GLY A 8 -3.94 2.07 0.42
N CYS A 9 -3.52 2.10 -0.83
CA CYS A 9 -4.35 1.70 -1.95
C CYS A 9 -3.81 0.47 -2.66
N VAL A 10 -4.73 -0.42 -3.02
CA VAL A 10 -4.49 -1.53 -3.95
C VAL A 10 -4.97 -1.06 -5.32
N ILE A 11 -4.03 -0.87 -6.23
CA ILE A 11 -4.26 -0.49 -7.63
C ILE A 11 -3.91 -1.71 -8.47
N VAL A 12 -4.81 -2.12 -9.34
CA VAL A 12 -4.55 -3.26 -10.22
C VAL A 12 -4.53 -2.82 -11.69
N ASP A 13 -3.73 -3.52 -12.49
CA ASP A 13 -3.71 -3.32 -13.94
C ASP A 13 -4.71 -4.26 -14.63
N GLU A 14 -4.71 -4.28 -15.96
CA GLU A 14 -5.61 -5.10 -16.77
C GLU A 14 -5.39 -6.61 -16.59
N GLN A 15 -4.19 -7.02 -16.12
CA GLN A 15 -3.87 -8.41 -15.83
C GLN A 15 -4.03 -8.76 -14.35
N GLU A 16 -4.71 -7.92 -13.59
CA GLU A 16 -4.95 -8.11 -12.15
C GLU A 16 -3.66 -8.15 -11.31
N ARG A 17 -2.62 -7.46 -11.77
CA ARG A 17 -1.38 -7.29 -11.00
C ARG A 17 -1.45 -6.04 -10.15
N VAL A 18 -0.92 -6.11 -8.96
CA VAL A 18 -0.99 -5.05 -7.94
C VAL A 18 0.23 -4.14 -8.02
N LEU A 19 0.00 -2.83 -8.01
CA LEU A 19 1.06 -1.83 -8.01
C LEU A 19 1.74 -1.76 -6.65
N LEU A 20 3.04 -2.02 -6.63
CA LEU A 20 3.87 -1.96 -5.43
C LEU A 20 5.06 -1.03 -5.65
N LEU A 21 5.51 -0.41 -4.57
CA LEU A 21 6.73 0.39 -4.51
C LEU A 21 7.80 -0.39 -3.75
N HIS A 22 9.04 -0.31 -4.22
CA HIS A 22 10.17 -0.88 -3.49
C HIS A 22 10.78 0.18 -2.58
N ARG A 23 10.70 -0.05 -1.28
CA ARG A 23 11.35 0.79 -0.27
C ARG A 23 12.79 0.34 -0.11
N SER A 24 13.72 1.29 -0.17
CA SER A 24 15.13 1.03 0.02
C SER A 24 15.70 2.09 0.98
N THR A 25 15.67 1.78 2.26
CA THR A 25 16.19 2.63 3.33
C THR A 25 17.11 1.78 4.22
N GLU A 26 17.80 2.41 5.18
CA GLU A 26 18.64 1.68 6.14
C GLU A 26 17.85 0.65 6.95
N LYS A 27 16.57 0.93 7.23
CA LYS A 27 15.73 0.07 8.06
C LYS A 27 14.98 -0.98 7.28
N HIS A 28 14.64 -0.71 6.01
CA HIS A 28 13.76 -1.58 5.23
C HIS A 28 14.23 -1.70 3.78
N SER A 29 14.16 -2.92 3.27
CA SER A 29 14.30 -3.22 1.85
C SER A 29 13.19 -4.22 1.51
N HIS A 30 12.09 -3.74 0.95
CA HIS A 30 10.92 -4.57 0.67
C HIS A 30 9.97 -3.88 -0.31
N TRP A 31 9.04 -4.68 -0.85
CA TRP A 31 7.94 -4.16 -1.66
C TRP A 31 6.74 -3.85 -0.76
N GLU A 32 6.10 -2.73 -1.00
CA GLU A 32 5.00 -2.24 -0.18
C GLU A 32 3.91 -1.58 -1.03
N LEU A 33 2.69 -1.51 -0.48
CA LEU A 33 1.64 -0.70 -1.08
C LEU A 33 1.99 0.79 -0.96
N PRO A 34 1.60 1.60 -1.96
CA PRO A 34 1.61 3.05 -1.76
C PRO A 34 0.62 3.42 -0.66
N GLY A 35 1.08 4.20 0.30
CA GLY A 35 0.29 4.58 1.46
C GLY A 35 1.15 5.24 2.53
N GLY A 36 0.53 5.63 3.63
CA GLY A 36 1.24 6.27 4.73
C GLY A 36 0.34 6.62 5.89
N LYS A 37 0.82 7.48 6.78
CA LYS A 37 0.14 7.84 8.02
C LYS A 37 -1.12 8.65 7.77
N ILE A 38 -2.17 8.30 8.51
CA ILE A 38 -3.38 9.11 8.56
C ILE A 38 -3.09 10.31 9.46
N GLU A 39 -3.23 11.52 8.92
CA GLU A 39 -2.97 12.75 9.66
C GLU A 39 -4.20 13.20 10.44
N ALA A 40 -3.99 14.09 11.42
CA ALA A 40 -5.07 14.64 12.23
C ALA A 40 -6.14 15.28 11.33
N GLY A 41 -7.41 14.95 11.58
CA GLY A 41 -8.53 15.47 10.81
C GLY A 41 -8.83 14.74 9.51
N GLU A 42 -8.00 13.76 9.12
CA GLU A 42 -8.25 12.95 7.93
C GLU A 42 -9.02 11.69 8.27
N THR A 43 -9.87 11.25 7.34
CA THR A 43 -10.35 9.86 7.32
C THR A 43 -9.28 8.99 6.68
N ALA A 44 -9.38 7.67 6.85
CA ALA A 44 -8.46 6.74 6.20
C ALA A 44 -8.52 6.87 4.66
N GLU A 45 -9.71 7.05 4.10
CA GLU A 45 -9.87 7.24 2.65
C GLU A 45 -9.18 8.50 2.14
N ILE A 46 -9.34 9.61 2.85
CA ILE A 46 -8.68 10.87 2.48
C ILE A 46 -7.16 10.71 2.54
N ALA A 47 -6.65 10.08 3.59
CA ALA A 47 -5.22 9.83 3.74
C ALA A 47 -4.69 8.96 2.60
N ALA A 48 -5.39 7.88 2.25
CA ALA A 48 -5.00 7.00 1.16
C ALA A 48 -4.91 7.75 -0.18
N VAL A 49 -5.90 8.57 -0.48
CA VAL A 49 -5.92 9.39 -1.71
C VAL A 49 -4.76 10.39 -1.73
N ARG A 50 -4.51 11.05 -0.62
CA ARG A 50 -3.40 12.02 -0.48
C ARG A 50 -2.05 11.34 -0.68
N GLU A 51 -1.85 10.18 -0.07
CA GLU A 51 -0.59 9.43 -0.19
C GLU A 51 -0.32 8.98 -1.62
N MET A 52 -1.35 8.61 -2.39
CA MET A 52 -1.20 8.25 -3.80
C MET A 52 -0.67 9.44 -4.61
N HIS A 53 -1.16 10.63 -4.32
CA HIS A 53 -0.69 11.85 -4.98
C HIS A 53 0.77 12.15 -4.58
N GLU A 54 1.09 12.09 -3.29
CA GLU A 54 2.43 12.40 -2.78
C GLU A 54 3.48 11.40 -3.26
N GLU A 55 3.18 10.11 -3.25
CA GLU A 55 4.15 9.07 -3.56
C GLU A 55 4.28 8.75 -5.05
N LEU A 56 3.19 8.86 -5.80
CA LEU A 56 3.13 8.41 -7.19
C LEU A 56 2.70 9.49 -8.19
N GLY A 57 2.27 10.66 -7.71
CA GLY A 57 1.82 11.75 -8.58
C GLY A 57 0.52 11.46 -9.31
N VAL A 58 -0.31 10.56 -8.79
CA VAL A 58 -1.56 10.18 -9.42
C VAL A 58 -2.77 10.61 -8.59
N SER A 59 -3.88 10.83 -9.28
CA SER A 59 -5.18 11.00 -8.64
C SER A 59 -5.94 9.69 -8.71
N VAL A 60 -6.57 9.30 -7.62
CA VAL A 60 -7.30 8.03 -7.54
C VAL A 60 -8.71 8.24 -7.03
N ARG A 61 -9.57 7.28 -7.36
CA ARG A 61 -10.91 7.16 -6.83
C ARG A 61 -11.01 5.87 -6.03
N ILE A 62 -11.48 5.95 -4.80
CA ILE A 62 -11.71 4.78 -3.96
C ILE A 62 -12.92 4.00 -4.51
N ILE A 63 -12.73 2.70 -4.73
CA ILE A 63 -13.80 1.80 -5.18
C ILE A 63 -14.47 1.16 -3.96
N LYS A 64 -13.67 0.59 -3.04
CA LYS A 64 -14.19 -0.02 -1.81
C LYS A 64 -13.09 -0.23 -0.78
N GLY A 65 -13.48 -0.35 0.48
CA GLY A 65 -12.59 -0.79 1.55
C GLY A 65 -12.34 -2.29 1.45
N LEU A 66 -11.13 -2.72 1.77
CA LEU A 66 -10.73 -4.12 1.76
C LEU A 66 -10.49 -4.67 3.17
N GLY A 67 -10.73 -3.87 4.20
CA GLY A 67 -10.49 -4.26 5.57
C GLY A 67 -9.22 -3.65 6.14
N ASP A 68 -8.80 -4.20 7.27
CA ASP A 68 -7.65 -3.67 8.00
C ASP A 68 -6.83 -4.79 8.62
N CYS A 69 -5.67 -4.44 9.15
CA CYS A 69 -4.84 -5.33 9.94
C CYS A 69 -4.10 -4.55 11.01
N ALA A 70 -3.52 -5.29 11.95
CA ALA A 70 -2.60 -4.76 12.95
C ALA A 70 -1.27 -5.51 12.85
N PHE A 71 -0.18 -4.81 13.04
CA PHE A 71 1.15 -5.42 13.06
C PHE A 71 2.09 -4.57 13.91
N SER A 72 3.25 -5.14 14.21
CA SER A 72 4.30 -4.43 14.96
C SER A 72 5.59 -4.43 14.13
N ASP A 73 6.32 -3.33 14.19
CA ASP A 73 7.59 -3.18 13.51
C ASP A 73 8.46 -2.17 14.27
N GLY A 74 9.71 -2.53 14.50
CA GLY A 74 10.64 -1.65 15.20
C GLY A 74 10.21 -1.25 16.61
N GLY A 75 9.46 -2.11 17.30
CA GLY A 75 8.96 -1.84 18.64
C GLY A 75 7.73 -0.94 18.69
N LYS A 76 7.13 -0.64 17.55
CA LYS A 76 5.91 0.17 17.44
C LYS A 76 4.77 -0.65 16.90
N ASP A 77 3.56 -0.33 17.36
CA ASP A 77 2.33 -0.95 16.88
C ASP A 77 1.67 -0.09 15.80
N TYR A 78 1.14 -0.76 14.80
CA TYR A 78 0.51 -0.12 13.63
C TYR A 78 -0.85 -0.74 13.34
N GLY A 79 -1.78 0.10 12.86
CA GLY A 79 -2.98 -0.34 12.19
C GLY A 79 -2.91 0.11 10.73
N TYR A 80 -3.37 -0.70 9.81
CA TYR A 80 -3.33 -0.40 8.38
C TYR A 80 -4.68 -0.70 7.76
N GLN A 81 -5.25 0.28 7.06
CA GLN A 81 -6.49 0.11 6.32
C GLN A 81 -6.20 0.08 4.82
N TRP A 82 -6.75 -0.93 4.13
CA TRP A 82 -6.57 -1.12 2.69
C TRP A 82 -7.80 -0.67 1.92
N PHE A 83 -7.57 -0.03 0.79
CA PHE A 83 -8.63 0.38 -0.13
C PHE A 83 -8.32 -0.08 -1.54
N HIS A 84 -9.32 -0.64 -2.22
CA HIS A 84 -9.24 -0.84 -3.65
C HIS A 84 -9.56 0.49 -4.31
N ALA A 85 -8.67 0.97 -5.18
CA ALA A 85 -8.83 2.25 -5.85
C ALA A 85 -8.43 2.13 -7.31
N GLU A 86 -8.85 3.10 -8.11
CA GLU A 86 -8.44 3.18 -9.51
C GLU A 86 -7.82 4.54 -9.79
N ILE A 87 -6.84 4.56 -10.70
CA ILE A 87 -6.20 5.79 -11.14
C ILE A 87 -7.15 6.50 -12.10
N ILE A 88 -7.48 7.76 -11.80
CA ILE A 88 -8.33 8.59 -12.65
C ILE A 88 -7.56 9.74 -13.30
N GLY A 89 -6.28 9.91 -12.96
CA GLY A 89 -5.43 10.91 -13.59
C GLY A 89 -3.97 10.68 -13.26
N GLY A 90 -3.10 10.97 -14.22
CA GLY A 90 -1.66 10.84 -14.08
C GLY A 90 -1.14 9.45 -14.39
N GLN A 91 0.18 9.34 -14.41
CA GLN A 91 0.92 8.08 -14.59
C GLN A 91 1.74 7.84 -13.34
N PRO A 92 1.73 6.62 -12.77
CA PRO A 92 2.55 6.34 -11.58
C PRO A 92 4.03 6.65 -11.84
N THR A 93 4.60 7.46 -10.94
CA THR A 93 5.98 7.91 -11.01
C THR A 93 6.53 7.90 -9.59
N ILE A 94 7.80 7.56 -9.42
CA ILE A 94 8.44 7.64 -8.11
C ILE A 94 8.65 9.12 -7.78
N CYS A 95 7.93 9.62 -6.77
CA CYS A 95 8.01 11.02 -6.33
C CYS A 95 8.97 11.21 -5.15
N GLU A 96 9.31 10.12 -4.45
CA GLU A 96 10.20 10.13 -3.28
C GLU A 96 11.39 9.19 -3.50
N PRO A 97 12.34 9.57 -4.39
CA PRO A 97 13.45 8.68 -4.77
C PRO A 97 14.42 8.37 -3.62
N ASP A 98 14.42 9.17 -2.55
CA ASP A 98 15.23 8.88 -1.36
C ASP A 98 14.70 7.69 -0.57
N ILE A 99 13.46 7.33 -0.78
CA ILE A 99 12.77 6.24 -0.07
C ILE A 99 12.50 5.07 -1.00
N HIS A 100 12.03 5.35 -2.21
CA HIS A 100 11.61 4.33 -3.18
C HIS A 100 12.56 4.32 -4.37
N ASP A 101 13.07 3.14 -4.72
CA ASP A 101 14.00 2.97 -5.84
C ASP A 101 13.38 2.23 -7.02
N ASP A 102 12.18 1.69 -6.87
CA ASP A 102 11.50 0.97 -7.94
C ASP A 102 9.98 0.96 -7.73
N LEU A 103 9.24 0.74 -8.80
CA LEU A 103 7.81 0.48 -8.76
C LEU A 103 7.49 -0.58 -9.82
N ASP A 104 6.56 -1.46 -9.53
CA ASP A 104 6.19 -2.53 -10.44
C ASP A 104 4.79 -3.04 -10.13
N TYR A 105 4.15 -3.63 -11.14
CA TYR A 105 2.92 -4.38 -10.97
C TYR A 105 3.27 -5.85 -10.80
N MET A 106 2.77 -6.47 -9.73
CA MET A 106 3.07 -7.85 -9.37
C MET A 106 1.82 -8.70 -9.25
N ASP A 107 1.87 -9.91 -9.79
CA ASP A 107 0.86 -10.92 -9.53
C ASP A 107 1.16 -11.64 -8.20
N LEU A 108 0.29 -12.58 -7.80
CA LEU A 108 0.46 -13.30 -6.52
C LEU A 108 1.76 -14.13 -6.49
N ASP A 109 2.13 -14.74 -7.62
CA ASP A 109 3.36 -15.53 -7.68
C ASP A 109 4.60 -14.65 -7.54
N ASP A 110 4.61 -13.48 -8.18
CA ASP A 110 5.68 -12.50 -8.04
C ASP A 110 5.83 -12.06 -6.58
N MET A 111 4.70 -11.77 -5.91
CA MET A 111 4.71 -11.37 -4.51
C MET A 111 5.26 -12.44 -3.59
N MET A 112 4.92 -13.72 -3.85
CA MET A 112 5.42 -14.84 -3.05
C MET A 112 6.93 -15.00 -3.14
N GLY A 113 7.52 -14.62 -4.26
CA GLY A 113 8.97 -14.67 -4.47
C GLY A 113 9.71 -13.42 -4.02
N SER A 114 9.01 -12.46 -3.43
CA SER A 114 9.56 -11.15 -3.08
C SER A 114 9.56 -10.89 -1.58
N SER A 115 10.43 -9.99 -1.14
CA SER A 115 10.39 -9.48 0.23
C SER A 115 9.30 -8.42 0.33
N LEU A 116 8.29 -8.65 1.17
CA LEU A 116 7.14 -7.77 1.31
C LEU A 116 7.10 -7.10 2.68
N SER A 117 6.52 -5.90 2.75
CA SER A 117 6.25 -5.23 4.02
C SER A 117 5.30 -6.07 4.89
N ALA A 118 5.31 -5.82 6.19
CA ALA A 118 4.49 -6.58 7.14
C ALA A 118 3.01 -6.59 6.77
N ASN A 119 2.42 -5.42 6.47
CA ASN A 119 1.01 -5.37 6.10
C ASN A 119 0.74 -6.04 4.75
N MET A 120 1.68 -5.96 3.80
CA MET A 120 1.50 -6.60 2.49
C MET A 120 1.56 -8.13 2.60
N GLN A 121 2.38 -8.67 3.50
CA GLN A 121 2.40 -10.10 3.79
C GLN A 121 1.02 -10.57 4.28
N ILE A 122 0.40 -9.80 5.16
CA ILE A 122 -0.94 -10.12 5.70
C ILE A 122 -1.98 -10.04 4.58
N LEU A 123 -1.92 -9.00 3.75
CA LEU A 123 -2.86 -8.84 2.63
C LEU A 123 -2.72 -9.98 1.63
N LEU A 124 -1.50 -10.41 1.32
CA LEU A 124 -1.24 -11.54 0.41
C LEU A 124 -1.91 -12.82 0.92
N GLU A 125 -1.81 -13.10 2.23
CA GLU A 125 -2.49 -14.24 2.84
C GLU A 125 -4.01 -14.15 2.69
N LYS A 126 -4.56 -12.94 2.83
CA LYS A 126 -6.00 -12.71 2.67
C LYS A 126 -6.47 -12.88 1.23
N PHE A 127 -5.66 -12.53 0.25
CA PHE A 127 -5.93 -12.82 -1.17
C PHE A 127 -5.95 -14.33 -1.41
N TRP A 128 -4.96 -15.06 -0.88
CA TRP A 128 -4.87 -16.52 -1.02
C TRP A 128 -6.05 -17.24 -0.39
N SER A 129 -6.51 -16.77 0.77
CA SER A 129 -7.64 -17.39 1.49
C SER A 129 -9.00 -16.92 0.97
N SER A 130 -9.02 -16.00 0.03
CA SER A 130 -10.22 -15.34 -0.50
C SER A 130 -10.98 -14.51 0.54
N GLU A 131 -10.35 -14.15 1.65
CA GLU A 131 -10.94 -13.21 2.62
C GLU A 131 -11.04 -11.81 2.03
N VAL A 132 -10.11 -11.45 1.13
CA VAL A 132 -10.12 -10.20 0.39
C VAL A 132 -10.22 -10.52 -1.09
N VAL A 133 -11.21 -9.92 -1.75
CA VAL A 133 -11.47 -10.07 -3.19
C VAL A 133 -11.65 -8.68 -3.78
N LEU A 134 -10.96 -8.43 -4.88
CA LEU A 134 -11.03 -7.16 -5.60
C LEU A 134 -12.22 -7.06 -6.55
#